data_90e9bd57d6a9f06e910ec11bfdf60f73
#
_entry.id   90e9bd57d6a9f06e910ec11bfdf60f73
#
_cell.length_a   1.000
_cell.length_b   1.000
_cell.length_c   1.000
_cell.angle_alpha   90.00
_cell.angle_beta   90.00
_cell.angle_gamma   90.00
#
_symmetry.space_group_name_H-M   'P 1'
#
loop_
_entity.id
_entity.type
_entity.pdbx_description
1 polymer ?
#
loop_
_entity_poly.entity_id
_entity_poly.type
_entity_poly.pdbx_seq_one_letter_code
_entity_poly.pdbx_strand_id
1 'polypeptide(L)'
;MAPKFADNIILTKTERLMMSNRPPDPKNARNKNVLVVGGSGSGKTRFWLKPNLLQCHSSYVVTDPKGSIVVECGSALLKNGYKLKILNTINFKKSMHYNPFAYVHSEKDILKLVTTLMTNTKGEGSGGDPFWEKSERLLLTALIAYLHYEAPVEEQNFATLLEMLNTMQVLEDDEEYQNPVDLLFEELAKKKPNSFAGRQYKLYKLAAGVVCSKRLLNQAVGKSL
;
A
#
# COMPACT_ATOMS: atom_id res chain seq x y z
N MET A 1 20.45 19.89 28.42
CA MET A 1 19.26 19.09 28.76
C MET A 1 19.71 17.85 29.50
N ALA A 2 19.03 17.45 30.57
CA ALA A 2 19.38 16.21 31.23
C ALA A 2 19.20 15.02 30.27
N PRO A 3 20.11 14.02 30.22
CA PRO A 3 20.08 12.91 29.28
C PRO A 3 18.75 12.14 29.26
N LYS A 4 18.05 12.09 30.39
CA LYS A 4 16.74 11.42 30.54
C LYS A 4 15.59 12.06 29.74
N PHE A 5 15.78 13.24 29.17
CA PHE A 5 14.79 13.95 28.35
C PHE A 5 15.24 14.12 26.90
N ALA A 6 16.24 13.36 26.46
CA ALA A 6 16.77 13.47 25.10
C ALA A 6 15.67 13.19 24.05
N ASP A 7 14.87 12.14 24.26
CA ASP A 7 13.78 11.74 23.37
C ASP A 7 12.43 11.94 24.08
N ASN A 8 11.69 12.96 23.66
CA ASN A 8 10.44 13.33 24.33
C ASN A 8 9.42 13.95 23.37
N ILE A 9 8.17 13.96 23.80
CA ILE A 9 7.10 14.77 23.18
C ILE A 9 6.94 16.03 24.04
N ILE A 10 7.10 17.19 23.43
CA ILE A 10 6.85 18.47 24.08
C ILE A 10 5.35 18.65 24.23
N LEU A 11 4.86 18.78 25.44
CA LEU A 11 3.45 19.04 25.72
C LEU A 11 3.19 20.53 25.92
N THR A 12 4.00 21.16 26.79
CA THR A 12 3.94 22.59 27.08
C THR A 12 5.36 23.18 27.16
N LYS A 13 5.48 24.43 27.59
CA LYS A 13 6.78 25.06 27.85
C LYS A 13 7.61 24.29 28.88
N THR A 14 6.96 23.71 29.88
CA THR A 14 7.61 23.03 31.04
C THR A 14 7.41 21.52 30.99
N GLU A 15 6.28 21.03 30.47
CA GLU A 15 5.89 19.62 30.51
C GLU A 15 6.30 18.86 29.26
N ARG A 16 6.77 17.62 29.47
CA ARG A 16 7.21 16.71 28.42
C ARG A 16 6.78 15.28 28.73
N LEU A 17 6.50 14.52 27.69
CA LEU A 17 6.22 13.10 27.75
C LEU A 17 7.44 12.33 27.23
N MET A 18 8.03 11.46 28.05
CA MET A 18 9.18 10.66 27.65
C MET A 18 8.81 9.62 26.61
N MET A 19 9.68 9.44 25.62
CA MET A 19 9.52 8.43 24.55
C MET A 19 9.97 7.03 24.97
N SER A 20 10.73 6.89 26.09
CA SER A 20 11.15 5.59 26.59
C SER A 20 9.96 4.67 26.88
N ASN A 21 10.04 3.44 26.38
CA ASN A 21 9.04 2.40 26.68
C ASN A 21 9.22 1.75 28.04
N ARG A 22 10.40 1.92 28.66
CA ARG A 22 10.76 1.37 29.96
C ARG A 22 11.41 2.46 30.80
N PRO A 23 10.61 3.42 31.34
CA PRO A 23 11.16 4.41 32.24
C PRO A 23 11.66 3.71 33.51
N PRO A 24 12.65 4.29 34.25
CA PRO A 24 13.18 3.73 35.49
C PRO A 24 12.08 3.48 36.54
N ASP A 25 11.05 4.33 36.57
CA ASP A 25 9.86 4.14 37.40
C ASP A 25 8.67 3.72 36.50
N PRO A 26 8.13 2.48 36.66
CA PRO A 26 6.99 2.00 35.91
C PRO A 26 5.74 2.89 36.04
N LYS A 27 5.57 3.61 37.12
CA LYS A 27 4.46 4.57 37.32
C LYS A 27 4.50 5.72 36.30
N ASN A 28 5.66 6.00 35.71
CA ASN A 28 5.85 7.02 34.69
C ASN A 28 5.68 6.51 33.25
N ALA A 29 5.41 5.21 33.08
CA ALA A 29 5.05 4.65 31.80
C ALA A 29 3.67 5.17 31.38
N ARG A 30 3.64 6.16 30.47
CA ARG A 30 2.41 6.79 29.97
C ARG A 30 2.14 6.36 28.53
N ASN A 31 0.83 6.31 28.19
CA ASN A 31 0.43 6.26 26.79
C ASN A 31 0.95 7.52 26.08
N LYS A 32 1.50 7.34 24.87
CA LYS A 32 2.11 8.41 24.08
C LYS A 32 1.13 9.08 23.11
N ASN A 33 -0.14 8.68 23.15
CA ASN A 33 -1.17 9.36 22.39
C ASN A 33 -1.45 10.73 23.01
N VAL A 34 -1.34 11.78 22.19
CA VAL A 34 -1.56 13.16 22.62
C VAL A 34 -2.68 13.76 21.78
N LEU A 35 -3.72 14.24 22.45
CA LEU A 35 -4.79 14.99 21.83
C LEU A 35 -4.58 16.50 22.10
N VAL A 36 -4.39 17.27 21.01
CA VAL A 36 -4.24 18.72 21.09
C VAL A 36 -5.52 19.39 20.61
N VAL A 37 -6.26 20.01 21.53
CA VAL A 37 -7.54 20.68 21.24
C VAL A 37 -7.33 22.19 21.14
N GLY A 38 -7.97 22.79 20.14
CA GLY A 38 -7.93 24.26 19.95
C GLY A 38 -8.64 24.67 18.68
N GLY A 39 -9.20 25.85 18.63
CA GLY A 39 -9.87 26.43 17.47
C GLY A 39 -8.93 26.71 16.30
N SER A 40 -9.48 27.20 15.19
CA SER A 40 -8.68 27.66 14.06
C SER A 40 -7.80 28.84 14.50
N GLY A 41 -6.54 28.87 14.04
CA GLY A 41 -5.61 29.94 14.41
C GLY A 41 -4.99 29.82 15.82
N SER A 42 -5.39 28.87 16.66
CA SER A 42 -4.85 28.71 18.03
C SER A 42 -3.38 28.31 18.11
N GLY A 43 -2.71 28.12 16.98
CA GLY A 43 -1.29 27.82 16.93
C GLY A 43 -0.89 26.35 17.14
N LYS A 44 -1.84 25.39 17.08
CA LYS A 44 -1.54 23.95 17.25
C LYS A 44 -0.35 23.48 16.40
N THR A 45 -0.36 23.81 15.13
CA THR A 45 0.75 23.47 14.22
C THR A 45 2.04 24.18 14.60
N ARG A 46 1.95 25.49 14.90
CA ARG A 46 3.12 26.34 15.16
C ARG A 46 3.79 26.03 16.50
N PHE A 47 3.01 25.87 17.56
CA PHE A 47 3.55 25.78 18.93
C PHE A 47 3.67 24.33 19.44
N TRP A 48 3.01 23.38 18.80
CA TRP A 48 3.09 21.98 19.22
C TRP A 48 3.69 21.06 18.15
N LEU A 49 3.11 21.00 16.93
CA LEU A 49 3.55 20.04 15.91
C LEU A 49 4.96 20.32 15.40
N LYS A 50 5.25 21.56 14.96
CA LYS A 50 6.57 21.92 14.42
C LYS A 50 7.69 21.77 15.42
N PRO A 51 7.59 22.23 16.69
CA PRO A 51 8.64 22.00 17.68
C PRO A 51 8.91 20.51 17.93
N ASN A 52 7.87 19.69 17.96
CA ASN A 52 8.04 18.24 18.13
C ASN A 52 8.71 17.60 16.91
N LEU A 53 8.32 17.98 15.70
CA LEU A 53 8.91 17.49 14.46
C LEU A 53 10.40 17.89 14.36
N LEU A 54 10.74 19.11 14.73
CA LEU A 54 12.10 19.65 14.68
C LEU A 54 13.04 19.13 15.78
N GLN A 55 12.55 18.35 16.72
CA GLN A 55 13.42 17.60 17.63
C GLN A 55 14.22 16.51 16.90
N CYS A 56 13.78 16.04 15.75
CA CYS A 56 14.51 15.13 14.86
C CYS A 56 15.03 13.86 15.56
N HIS A 57 14.23 13.23 16.43
CA HIS A 57 14.65 12.01 17.16
C HIS A 57 13.89 10.75 16.74
N SER A 58 12.92 10.85 15.83
CA SER A 58 12.06 9.72 15.46
C SER A 58 11.72 9.76 13.98
N SER A 59 11.19 8.68 13.43
CA SER A 59 10.51 8.71 12.14
C SER A 59 9.10 9.29 12.33
N TYR A 60 8.66 10.10 11.36
CA TYR A 60 7.40 10.83 11.45
C TYR A 60 6.51 10.51 10.26
N VAL A 61 5.21 10.32 10.52
CA VAL A 61 4.16 10.33 9.50
C VAL A 61 3.25 11.51 9.81
N VAL A 62 3.11 12.43 8.88
CA VAL A 62 2.40 13.69 9.09
C VAL A 62 1.37 13.91 8.00
N THR A 63 0.12 14.17 8.38
CA THR A 63 -0.90 14.66 7.46
C THR A 63 -0.83 16.19 7.39
N ASP A 64 -0.61 16.72 6.19
CA ASP A 64 -0.43 18.17 5.95
C ASP A 64 -1.36 18.67 4.84
N PRO A 65 -2.66 18.87 5.14
CA PRO A 65 -3.65 19.27 4.13
C PRO A 65 -3.33 20.59 3.39
N LYS A 66 -2.50 21.44 4.01
CA LYS A 66 -2.10 22.74 3.45
C LYS A 66 -0.73 22.73 2.79
N GLY A 67 0.07 21.66 2.96
CA GLY A 67 1.43 21.57 2.47
C GLY A 67 2.44 22.47 3.21
N SER A 68 2.02 23.17 4.26
CA SER A 68 2.85 24.15 4.97
C SER A 68 3.98 23.55 5.78
N ILE A 69 3.78 22.33 6.30
CA ILE A 69 4.77 21.64 7.13
C ILE A 69 5.97 21.21 6.29
N VAL A 70 5.74 20.68 5.10
CA VAL A 70 6.82 20.31 4.18
C VAL A 70 7.64 21.53 3.77
N VAL A 71 6.98 22.64 3.46
CA VAL A 71 7.64 23.89 3.04
C VAL A 71 8.49 24.46 4.19
N GLU A 72 7.94 24.51 5.39
CA GLU A 72 8.60 25.17 6.52
C GLU A 72 9.62 24.29 7.27
N CYS A 73 9.37 22.97 7.36
CA CYS A 73 10.23 22.04 8.13
C CYS A 73 11.06 21.13 7.26
N GLY A 74 10.73 20.94 5.99
CA GLY A 74 11.35 19.95 5.12
C GLY A 74 12.86 20.14 4.97
N SER A 75 13.31 21.39 4.77
CA SER A 75 14.75 21.70 4.65
C SER A 75 15.54 21.36 5.94
N ALA A 76 14.95 21.63 7.10
CA ALA A 76 15.58 21.28 8.37
C ALA A 76 15.66 19.76 8.59
N LEU A 77 14.61 19.02 8.22
CA LEU A 77 14.61 17.56 8.29
C LEU A 77 15.68 16.95 7.36
N LEU A 78 15.76 17.41 6.11
CA LEU A 78 16.80 16.96 5.17
C LEU A 78 18.21 17.21 5.69
N LYS A 79 18.47 18.39 6.26
CA LYS A 79 19.78 18.71 6.89
C LYS A 79 20.09 17.81 8.08
N ASN A 80 19.10 17.28 8.76
CA ASN A 80 19.26 16.31 9.86
C ASN A 80 19.24 14.85 9.37
N GLY A 81 19.43 14.58 8.07
CA GLY A 81 19.59 13.24 7.52
C GLY A 81 18.27 12.48 7.26
N TYR A 82 17.13 13.15 7.33
CA TYR A 82 15.83 12.52 7.04
C TYR A 82 15.62 12.31 5.54
N LYS A 83 15.02 11.19 5.19
CA LYS A 83 14.45 10.96 3.86
C LYS A 83 12.99 11.40 3.86
N LEU A 84 12.66 12.44 3.12
CA LEU A 84 11.29 12.89 2.96
C LEU A 84 10.59 12.06 1.88
N LYS A 85 9.40 11.55 2.20
CA LYS A 85 8.47 10.92 1.26
C LYS A 85 7.18 11.72 1.27
N ILE A 86 6.78 12.22 0.11
CA ILE A 86 5.61 13.11 -0.02
C ILE A 86 4.60 12.41 -0.92
N LEU A 87 3.41 12.12 -0.37
CA LEU A 87 2.24 11.69 -1.13
C LEU A 87 1.31 12.91 -1.29
N ASN A 88 1.25 13.46 -2.49
CA ASN A 88 0.39 14.60 -2.80
C ASN A 88 -0.84 14.13 -3.58
N THR A 89 -1.97 14.05 -2.89
CA THR A 89 -3.25 13.61 -3.47
C THR A 89 -4.00 14.73 -4.23
N ILE A 90 -3.57 16.00 -4.07
CA ILE A 90 -4.16 17.15 -4.78
C ILE A 90 -3.49 17.33 -6.15
N ASN A 91 -2.17 17.15 -6.19
CA ASN A 91 -1.39 17.28 -7.43
C ASN A 91 -0.40 16.12 -7.54
N PHE A 92 -0.82 15.06 -8.22
CA PHE A 92 -0.01 13.84 -8.39
C PHE A 92 1.32 14.10 -9.11
N LYS A 93 1.44 15.14 -9.95
CA LYS A 93 2.73 15.52 -10.56
C LYS A 93 3.78 15.96 -9.53
N LYS A 94 3.35 16.41 -8.37
CA LYS A 94 4.21 16.79 -7.23
C LYS A 94 4.33 15.69 -6.17
N SER A 95 3.71 14.54 -6.40
CA SER A 95 3.78 13.38 -5.52
C SER A 95 5.00 12.54 -5.82
N MET A 96 5.59 11.93 -4.81
CA MET A 96 6.58 10.89 -5.00
C MET A 96 5.90 9.59 -5.42
N HIS A 97 6.57 8.81 -6.27
CA HIS A 97 6.10 7.51 -6.70
C HIS A 97 6.27 6.47 -5.58
N TYR A 98 5.30 5.59 -5.49
CA TYR A 98 5.32 4.45 -4.59
C TYR A 98 4.99 3.19 -5.38
N ASN A 99 5.90 2.23 -5.38
CA ASN A 99 5.68 0.92 -5.97
C ASN A 99 5.58 -0.12 -4.84
N PRO A 100 4.39 -0.68 -4.54
CA PRO A 100 4.23 -1.66 -3.48
C PRO A 100 4.94 -2.99 -3.75
N PHE A 101 5.23 -3.34 -5.02
CA PHE A 101 6.00 -4.54 -5.35
C PHE A 101 7.39 -4.55 -4.71
N ALA A 102 8.02 -3.38 -4.54
CA ALA A 102 9.32 -3.26 -3.87
C ALA A 102 9.31 -3.70 -2.38
N TYR A 103 8.13 -3.89 -1.79
CA TYR A 103 7.94 -4.30 -0.40
C TYR A 103 7.35 -5.71 -0.26
N VAL A 104 7.19 -6.41 -1.37
CA VAL A 104 6.78 -7.81 -1.41
C VAL A 104 8.03 -8.67 -1.26
N HIS A 105 8.07 -9.50 -0.23
CA HIS A 105 9.21 -10.41 0.03
C HIS A 105 8.76 -11.86 0.19
N SER A 106 7.46 -12.11 0.27
CA SER A 106 6.89 -13.43 0.52
C SER A 106 5.49 -13.58 -0.07
N GLU A 107 5.04 -14.84 -0.22
CA GLU A 107 3.66 -15.16 -0.61
C GLU A 107 2.63 -14.47 0.32
N LYS A 108 2.95 -14.34 1.62
CA LYS A 108 2.08 -13.64 2.58
C LYS A 108 1.94 -12.16 2.26
N ASP A 109 2.97 -11.50 1.75
CA ASP A 109 2.92 -10.10 1.39
C ASP A 109 2.13 -9.89 0.11
N ILE A 110 2.21 -10.85 -0.85
CA ILE A 110 1.33 -10.87 -2.03
C ILE A 110 -0.14 -10.93 -1.59
N LEU A 111 -0.48 -11.84 -0.69
CA LEU A 111 -1.86 -11.98 -0.18
C LEU A 111 -2.34 -10.72 0.55
N LYS A 112 -1.48 -10.05 1.31
CA LYS A 112 -1.79 -8.76 1.94
C LYS A 112 -2.03 -7.68 0.91
N LEU A 113 -1.17 -7.58 -0.12
CA LEU A 113 -1.31 -6.61 -1.19
C LEU A 113 -2.64 -6.79 -1.92
N VAL A 114 -2.97 -8.02 -2.34
CA VAL A 114 -4.25 -8.34 -2.97
C VAL A 114 -5.44 -7.99 -2.06
N THR A 115 -5.37 -8.38 -0.78
CA THR A 115 -6.44 -8.07 0.18
C THR A 115 -6.63 -6.56 0.32
N THR A 116 -5.54 -5.80 0.40
CA THR A 116 -5.59 -4.33 0.51
C THR A 116 -6.20 -3.71 -0.75
N LEU A 117 -5.80 -4.17 -1.93
CA LEU A 117 -6.39 -3.72 -3.19
C LEU A 117 -7.90 -3.97 -3.22
N MET A 118 -8.32 -5.20 -3.00
CA MET A 118 -9.73 -5.58 -3.04
C MET A 118 -10.57 -4.82 -2.01
N THR A 119 -10.03 -4.63 -0.78
CA THR A 119 -10.76 -3.92 0.27
C THR A 119 -10.95 -2.43 -0.07
N ASN A 120 -9.92 -1.80 -0.63
CA ASN A 120 -9.93 -0.37 -0.92
C ASN A 120 -10.64 -0.02 -2.25
N THR A 121 -10.84 -0.99 -3.14
CA THR A 121 -11.56 -0.79 -4.41
C THR A 121 -13.04 -1.16 -4.33
N LYS A 122 -13.48 -1.80 -3.24
CA LYS A 122 -14.91 -2.04 -3.02
C LYS A 122 -15.63 -0.72 -2.77
N GLY A 123 -16.60 -0.39 -3.66
CA GLY A 123 -17.51 0.73 -3.44
C GLY A 123 -18.39 0.51 -2.21
N GLU A 124 -18.81 1.59 -1.57
CA GLU A 124 -19.80 1.55 -0.48
C GLU A 124 -21.11 0.92 -0.99
N GLY A 125 -21.52 -0.19 -0.36
CA GLY A 125 -22.81 -0.85 -0.64
C GLY A 125 -22.79 -2.05 -1.60
N SER A 126 -21.64 -2.45 -2.14
CA SER A 126 -21.58 -3.64 -3.00
C SER A 126 -21.23 -4.89 -2.20
N GLY A 127 -22.25 -5.55 -1.67
CA GLY A 127 -22.19 -6.96 -1.31
C GLY A 127 -22.09 -7.78 -2.60
N GLY A 128 -20.88 -7.92 -3.16
CA GLY A 128 -20.65 -8.78 -4.32
C GLY A 128 -20.87 -10.25 -3.96
N ASP A 129 -21.24 -11.06 -4.93
CA ASP A 129 -21.33 -12.50 -4.77
C ASP A 129 -19.97 -13.05 -4.29
N PRO A 130 -19.92 -13.78 -3.17
CA PRO A 130 -18.67 -14.30 -2.60
C PRO A 130 -17.84 -15.15 -3.58
N PHE A 131 -18.50 -15.75 -4.56
CA PHE A 131 -17.85 -16.55 -5.60
C PHE A 131 -16.97 -15.67 -6.51
N TRP A 132 -17.50 -14.54 -6.97
CA TRP A 132 -16.78 -13.60 -7.83
C TRP A 132 -15.59 -12.97 -7.12
N GLU A 133 -15.79 -12.60 -5.87
CA GLU A 133 -14.72 -12.06 -5.03
C GLU A 133 -13.56 -13.06 -4.83
N LYS A 134 -13.89 -14.34 -4.66
CA LYS A 134 -12.90 -15.40 -4.55
C LYS A 134 -12.11 -15.59 -5.85
N SER A 135 -12.79 -15.56 -7.00
CA SER A 135 -12.17 -15.71 -8.31
C SER A 135 -11.25 -14.52 -8.65
N GLU A 136 -11.70 -13.29 -8.38
CA GLU A 136 -10.91 -12.08 -8.53
C GLU A 136 -9.65 -12.14 -7.66
N ARG A 137 -9.77 -12.56 -6.41
CA ARG A 137 -8.64 -12.76 -5.50
C ARG A 137 -7.61 -13.76 -6.05
N LEU A 138 -8.07 -14.89 -6.59
CA LEU A 138 -7.19 -15.91 -7.16
C LEU A 138 -6.44 -15.36 -8.37
N LEU A 139 -7.15 -14.66 -9.27
CA LEU A 139 -6.54 -14.05 -10.45
C LEU A 139 -5.49 -13.01 -10.06
N LEU A 140 -5.84 -12.02 -9.26
CA LEU A 140 -4.90 -10.98 -8.81
C LEU A 140 -3.69 -11.58 -8.08
N THR A 141 -3.92 -12.61 -7.25
CA THR A 141 -2.82 -13.32 -6.57
C THR A 141 -1.90 -13.99 -7.57
N ALA A 142 -2.44 -14.66 -8.59
CA ALA A 142 -1.65 -15.32 -9.62
C ALA A 142 -0.81 -14.33 -10.43
N LEU A 143 -1.41 -13.22 -10.91
CA LEU A 143 -0.73 -12.22 -11.72
C LEU A 143 0.35 -11.47 -10.93
N ILE A 144 0.06 -11.04 -9.71
CA ILE A 144 1.04 -10.36 -8.84
C ILE A 144 2.18 -11.30 -8.48
N ALA A 145 1.88 -12.58 -8.21
CA ALA A 145 2.91 -13.58 -7.95
C ALA A 145 3.79 -13.83 -9.19
N TYR A 146 3.19 -13.90 -10.37
CA TYR A 146 3.93 -14.02 -11.63
C TYR A 146 4.89 -12.85 -11.81
N LEU A 147 4.39 -11.62 -11.69
CA LEU A 147 5.22 -10.42 -11.81
C LEU A 147 6.35 -10.39 -10.77
N HIS A 148 6.08 -10.81 -9.55
CA HIS A 148 7.10 -10.79 -8.48
C HIS A 148 8.19 -11.84 -8.66
N TYR A 149 7.86 -13.06 -9.09
CA TYR A 149 8.81 -14.18 -9.12
C TYR A 149 9.42 -14.44 -10.49
N GLU A 150 8.76 -14.06 -11.57
CA GLU A 150 9.16 -14.44 -12.93
C GLU A 150 9.51 -13.24 -13.82
N ALA A 151 8.91 -12.06 -13.56
CA ALA A 151 9.16 -10.87 -14.36
C ALA A 151 10.41 -10.09 -13.89
N PRO A 152 11.10 -9.38 -14.79
CA PRO A 152 12.18 -8.46 -14.43
C PRO A 152 11.67 -7.34 -13.51
N VAL A 153 12.59 -6.75 -12.72
CA VAL A 153 12.23 -5.76 -11.67
C VAL A 153 11.52 -4.53 -12.24
N GLU A 154 11.85 -4.14 -13.46
CA GLU A 154 11.27 -3.01 -14.18
C GLU A 154 9.77 -3.23 -14.47
N GLU A 155 9.36 -4.48 -14.65
CA GLU A 155 7.99 -4.87 -14.93
C GLU A 155 7.18 -5.16 -13.64
N GLN A 156 7.81 -5.22 -12.48
CA GLN A 156 7.16 -5.46 -11.20
C GLN A 156 6.43 -4.19 -10.73
N ASN A 157 5.33 -3.84 -11.36
CA ASN A 157 4.54 -2.65 -11.07
C ASN A 157 3.07 -2.82 -11.49
N PHE A 158 2.22 -1.88 -11.08
CA PHE A 158 0.79 -1.92 -11.42
C PHE A 158 0.48 -1.60 -12.87
N ALA A 159 1.34 -0.89 -13.60
CA ALA A 159 1.11 -0.63 -15.02
C ALA A 159 1.17 -1.95 -15.80
N THR A 160 2.17 -2.78 -15.56
CA THR A 160 2.30 -4.11 -16.15
C THR A 160 1.16 -5.05 -15.71
N LEU A 161 0.73 -4.99 -14.44
CA LEU A 161 -0.42 -5.75 -13.97
C LEU A 161 -1.70 -5.38 -14.74
N LEU A 162 -1.95 -4.08 -14.96
CA LEU A 162 -3.10 -3.60 -15.74
C LEU A 162 -3.01 -4.02 -17.20
N GLU A 163 -1.81 -3.99 -17.78
CA GLU A 163 -1.57 -4.47 -19.14
C GLU A 163 -1.90 -5.96 -19.27
N MET A 164 -1.44 -6.80 -18.33
CA MET A 164 -1.81 -8.22 -18.28
C MET A 164 -3.33 -8.40 -18.18
N LEU A 165 -4.01 -7.64 -17.32
CA LEU A 165 -5.46 -7.70 -17.19
C LEU A 165 -6.18 -7.28 -18.48
N ASN A 166 -5.70 -6.24 -19.17
CA ASN A 166 -6.26 -5.78 -20.43
C ASN A 166 -6.08 -6.79 -21.56
N THR A 167 -4.95 -7.49 -21.61
CA THR A 167 -4.69 -8.54 -22.61
C THR A 167 -5.50 -9.81 -22.36
N MET A 168 -6.07 -9.97 -21.15
CA MET A 168 -7.01 -11.07 -20.84
C MET A 168 -8.42 -10.86 -21.40
N GLN A 169 -8.73 -9.70 -22.02
CA GLN A 169 -10.03 -9.47 -22.64
C GLN A 169 -10.22 -10.43 -23.82
N VAL A 170 -11.25 -11.23 -23.73
CA VAL A 170 -11.60 -12.22 -24.76
C VAL A 170 -12.23 -11.48 -25.94
N LEU A 171 -11.70 -11.69 -27.14
CA LEU A 171 -12.39 -11.34 -28.39
C LEU A 171 -13.60 -12.29 -28.53
N GLU A 172 -14.80 -11.74 -28.66
CA GLU A 172 -16.06 -12.49 -28.60
C GLU A 172 -16.27 -13.49 -29.76
N ASP A 173 -15.44 -13.39 -30.81
CA ASP A 173 -15.68 -14.11 -32.08
C ASP A 173 -14.71 -15.27 -32.35
N ASP A 174 -13.78 -15.58 -31.45
CA ASP A 174 -12.77 -16.63 -31.67
C ASP A 174 -12.70 -17.61 -30.49
N GLU A 175 -13.32 -18.79 -30.65
CA GLU A 175 -13.31 -19.85 -29.61
C GLU A 175 -11.93 -20.51 -29.44
N GLU A 176 -11.01 -20.37 -30.41
CA GLU A 176 -9.64 -20.90 -30.35
C GLU A 176 -8.62 -19.86 -29.86
N TYR A 177 -9.05 -18.63 -29.58
CA TYR A 177 -8.15 -17.58 -29.12
C TYR A 177 -7.54 -17.90 -27.77
N GLN A 178 -6.24 -18.23 -27.77
CA GLN A 178 -5.46 -18.35 -26.54
C GLN A 178 -5.01 -16.96 -26.08
N ASN A 179 -5.47 -16.59 -24.91
CA ASN A 179 -5.08 -15.36 -24.26
C ASN A 179 -3.56 -15.36 -23.98
N PRO A 180 -2.82 -14.28 -24.28
CA PRO A 180 -1.36 -14.17 -24.00
C PRO A 180 -0.97 -14.54 -22.57
N VAL A 181 -1.82 -14.20 -21.59
CA VAL A 181 -1.58 -14.56 -20.18
C VAL A 181 -1.71 -16.07 -19.96
N ASP A 182 -2.65 -16.74 -20.63
CA ASP A 182 -2.75 -18.21 -20.58
C ASP A 182 -1.44 -18.87 -21.05
N LEU A 183 -0.88 -18.38 -22.16
CA LEU A 183 0.39 -18.89 -22.71
C LEU A 183 1.55 -18.71 -21.73
N LEU A 184 1.63 -17.54 -21.05
CA LEU A 184 2.66 -17.29 -20.02
C LEU A 184 2.55 -18.29 -18.85
N PHE A 185 1.34 -18.60 -18.40
CA PHE A 185 1.14 -19.56 -17.31
C PHE A 185 1.32 -21.01 -17.75
N GLU A 186 1.03 -21.36 -19.01
CA GLU A 186 1.34 -22.68 -19.57
C GLU A 186 2.86 -22.87 -19.65
N GLU A 187 3.60 -21.88 -20.10
CA GLU A 187 5.05 -21.93 -20.12
C GLU A 187 5.64 -22.02 -18.70
N LEU A 188 5.10 -21.25 -17.76
CA LEU A 188 5.46 -21.34 -16.36
C LEU A 188 5.20 -22.76 -15.79
N ALA A 189 4.07 -23.34 -16.11
CA ALA A 189 3.73 -24.69 -15.66
C ALA A 189 4.70 -25.76 -16.19
N LYS A 190 5.20 -25.60 -17.43
CA LYS A 190 6.24 -26.47 -18.02
C LYS A 190 7.58 -26.28 -17.30
N LYS A 191 7.98 -25.05 -17.00
CA LYS A 191 9.27 -24.73 -16.35
C LYS A 191 9.26 -24.99 -14.83
N LYS A 192 8.17 -24.63 -14.15
CA LYS A 192 8.02 -24.68 -12.69
C LYS A 192 6.62 -25.19 -12.29
N PRO A 193 6.33 -26.52 -12.37
CA PRO A 193 4.98 -27.07 -12.18
C PRO A 193 4.33 -26.73 -10.84
N ASN A 194 5.15 -26.53 -9.80
CA ASN A 194 4.69 -26.26 -8.43
C ASN A 194 4.84 -24.78 -8.01
N SER A 195 5.01 -23.85 -8.97
CA SER A 195 5.11 -22.42 -8.65
C SER A 195 3.85 -21.93 -7.94
N PHE A 196 4.02 -20.98 -7.01
CA PHE A 196 2.87 -20.37 -6.31
C PHE A 196 1.93 -19.68 -7.29
N ALA A 197 2.46 -18.90 -8.24
CA ALA A 197 1.71 -18.22 -9.27
C ALA A 197 0.89 -19.23 -10.12
N GLY A 198 1.52 -20.31 -10.61
CA GLY A 198 0.85 -21.34 -11.42
C GLY A 198 -0.26 -22.05 -10.67
N ARG A 199 -0.06 -22.37 -9.38
CA ARG A 199 -1.11 -22.98 -8.56
C ARG A 199 -2.33 -22.06 -8.40
N GLN A 200 -2.11 -20.76 -8.15
CA GLN A 200 -3.20 -19.78 -8.02
C GLN A 200 -3.95 -19.59 -9.34
N TYR A 201 -3.24 -19.54 -10.45
CA TYR A 201 -3.84 -19.43 -11.78
C TYR A 201 -4.69 -20.66 -12.14
N LYS A 202 -4.18 -21.86 -11.85
CA LYS A 202 -4.94 -23.11 -12.03
C LYS A 202 -6.23 -23.11 -11.23
N LEU A 203 -6.19 -22.65 -9.98
CA LEU A 203 -7.40 -22.52 -9.14
C LEU A 203 -8.38 -21.51 -9.71
N TYR A 204 -7.88 -20.37 -10.23
CA TYR A 204 -8.70 -19.40 -10.93
C TYR A 204 -9.38 -20.00 -12.16
N LYS A 205 -8.65 -20.69 -13.03
CA LYS A 205 -9.23 -21.34 -14.22
C LYS A 205 -10.27 -22.41 -13.86
N LEU A 206 -10.08 -23.17 -12.81
CA LEU A 206 -11.07 -24.12 -12.30
C LEU A 206 -12.34 -23.41 -11.81
N ALA A 207 -12.19 -22.30 -11.09
CA ALA A 207 -13.32 -21.49 -10.65
C ALA A 207 -14.03 -20.82 -11.84
N ALA A 208 -13.28 -20.29 -12.82
CA ALA A 208 -13.84 -19.66 -14.02
C ALA A 208 -14.50 -20.66 -14.99
N GLY A 209 -14.00 -21.89 -15.08
CA GLY A 209 -14.56 -22.95 -15.91
C GLY A 209 -15.96 -23.42 -15.46
N VAL A 210 -16.32 -23.18 -14.21
CA VAL A 210 -17.66 -23.48 -13.68
C VAL A 210 -18.69 -22.43 -14.10
N VAL A 211 -18.24 -21.19 -14.42
CA VAL A 211 -19.15 -20.12 -14.85
C VAL A 211 -18.47 -19.25 -15.91
N CYS A 212 -18.93 -19.37 -17.13
CA CYS A 212 -18.56 -18.64 -18.35
C CYS A 212 -17.61 -17.44 -18.17
N SER A 213 -16.38 -17.55 -18.65
CA SER A 213 -15.23 -16.66 -18.52
C SER A 213 -15.50 -15.16 -18.81
N LYS A 214 -16.46 -14.86 -19.67
CA LYS A 214 -16.80 -13.51 -20.14
C LYS A 214 -17.32 -12.56 -19.04
N ARG A 215 -18.00 -13.07 -18.03
CA ARG A 215 -18.64 -12.25 -16.99
C ARG A 215 -17.69 -11.83 -15.88
N LEU A 216 -16.69 -12.65 -15.58
CA LEU A 216 -15.65 -12.40 -14.58
C LEU A 216 -14.72 -11.26 -14.98
N LEU A 217 -14.25 -11.29 -16.22
CA LEU A 217 -13.32 -10.28 -16.77
C LEU A 217 -13.94 -8.88 -16.78
N ASN A 218 -15.18 -8.77 -17.24
CA ASN A 218 -15.88 -7.48 -17.30
C ASN A 218 -16.18 -6.89 -15.92
N GLN A 219 -16.33 -7.72 -14.88
CA GLN A 219 -16.52 -7.23 -13.51
C GLN A 219 -15.19 -6.86 -12.83
N ALA A 220 -14.11 -7.61 -13.06
CA ALA A 220 -12.79 -7.31 -12.49
C ALA A 220 -12.21 -6.03 -13.10
N VAL A 221 -12.31 -5.86 -14.42
CA VAL A 221 -11.80 -4.68 -15.14
C VAL A 221 -12.69 -3.44 -14.93
N GLY A 222 -14.01 -3.62 -14.91
CA GLY A 222 -14.96 -2.50 -14.74
C GLY A 222 -15.04 -1.91 -13.33
N LYS A 223 -14.47 -2.59 -12.31
CA LYS A 223 -14.40 -2.08 -10.93
C LYS A 223 -13.03 -1.51 -10.55
N SER A 224 -12.02 -1.70 -11.38
CA SER A 224 -10.65 -1.26 -11.11
C SER A 224 -10.29 0.07 -11.78
N LEU A 225 -11.20 0.68 -12.52
CA LEU A 225 -11.10 2.02 -13.12
C LEU A 225 -12.12 2.97 -12.46
#